data_98b7d970b48d995012ef21b1a446c185
#
_entry.id   98b7d970b48d995012ef21b1a446c185
#
_cell.length_a   1.000
_cell.length_b   1.000
_cell.length_c   1.000
_cell.angle_alpha   90.00
_cell.angle_beta   90.00
_cell.angle_gamma   90.00
#
_symmetry.space_group_name_H-M   'P 1'
#
loop_
_entity.id
_entity.type
_entity.pdbx_description
1 polymer ?
#
loop_
_entity_poly.entity_id
_entity_poly.type
_entity_poly.pdbx_seq_one_letter_code
_entity_poly.pdbx_strand_id
1 'polypeptide(L)'
;MKTVLSHANLIDCVEPKVRPDSAVLIEDGRIRAILPSGEVGSAGDAQMIDLKGGFLMPGLWDVHIHPDYLSLDEMPLADQVTLFGHRLAAALTESGIVGLRCAGAHHFRNR
;
A
#
# COMPACT_ATOMS: atom_id res chain seq x y z
N MET A 1 16.78 -8.51 2.38
CA MET A 1 15.88 -8.94 3.48
C MET A 1 14.77 -9.78 2.89
N LYS A 2 14.47 -10.94 3.49
CA LYS A 2 13.40 -11.84 3.05
C LYS A 2 12.26 -11.84 4.05
N THR A 3 11.03 -11.81 3.54
CA THR A 3 9.81 -11.88 4.34
C THR A 3 8.82 -12.83 3.67
N VAL A 4 8.13 -13.63 4.46
CA VAL A 4 7.04 -14.49 4.01
C VAL A 4 5.77 -14.10 4.75
N LEU A 5 4.74 -13.72 4.00
CA LEU A 5 3.39 -13.55 4.51
C LEU A 5 2.64 -14.85 4.24
N SER A 6 2.24 -15.58 5.29
CA SER A 6 1.59 -16.89 5.15
C SER A 6 0.14 -16.89 5.60
N HIS A 7 -0.61 -17.91 5.24
CA HIS A 7 -2.03 -18.12 5.57
C HIS A 7 -2.91 -16.92 5.23
N ALA A 8 -2.71 -16.36 4.03
CA ALA A 8 -3.50 -15.25 3.51
C ALA A 8 -4.66 -15.72 2.63
N ASN A 9 -5.79 -15.04 2.72
CA ASN A 9 -6.79 -15.02 1.65
C ASN A 9 -6.39 -13.92 0.65
N LEU A 10 -5.70 -14.31 -0.43
CA LEU A 10 -5.09 -13.37 -1.36
C LEU A 10 -6.09 -12.89 -2.41
N ILE A 11 -6.19 -11.57 -2.55
CA ILE A 11 -6.87 -10.86 -3.64
C ILE A 11 -5.78 -10.25 -4.52
N ASP A 12 -5.41 -10.90 -5.63
CA ASP A 12 -4.31 -10.45 -6.48
C ASP A 12 -4.72 -9.37 -7.51
N CYS A 13 -6.01 -9.06 -7.60
CA CYS A 13 -6.59 -8.11 -8.54
C CYS A 13 -6.36 -8.45 -10.03
N VAL A 14 -5.93 -9.67 -10.34
CA VAL A 14 -5.77 -10.20 -11.70
C VAL A 14 -6.97 -11.06 -12.08
N GLU A 15 -7.39 -11.91 -11.16
CA GLU A 15 -8.58 -12.77 -11.34
C GLU A 15 -9.69 -12.35 -10.36
N PRO A 16 -10.97 -12.46 -10.74
CA PRO A 16 -12.10 -12.08 -9.88
C PRO A 16 -12.39 -13.16 -8.84
N LYS A 17 -11.37 -13.64 -8.15
CA LYS A 17 -11.48 -14.66 -7.10
C LYS A 17 -10.47 -14.46 -5.98
N VAL A 18 -10.83 -14.92 -4.80
CA VAL A 18 -9.90 -15.02 -3.67
C VAL A 18 -9.11 -16.32 -3.81
N ARG A 19 -7.81 -16.26 -3.61
CA ARG A 19 -6.94 -17.43 -3.50
C ARG A 19 -6.73 -17.72 -2.02
N PRO A 20 -7.39 -18.75 -1.46
CA PRO A 20 -7.31 -19.04 -0.05
C PRO A 20 -5.94 -19.61 0.32
N ASP A 21 -5.60 -19.53 1.60
CA ASP A 21 -4.39 -20.14 2.20
C ASP A 21 -3.12 -19.95 1.36
N SER A 22 -2.90 -18.74 0.92
CA SER A 22 -1.77 -18.35 0.08
C SER A 22 -0.62 -17.79 0.91
N ALA A 23 0.60 -17.97 0.42
CA ALA A 23 1.79 -17.30 0.92
C ALA A 23 2.41 -16.40 -0.14
N VAL A 24 2.92 -15.25 0.29
CA VAL A 24 3.64 -14.29 -0.55
C VAL A 24 5.07 -14.18 -0.05
N LEU A 25 6.03 -14.53 -0.91
CA LEU A 25 7.46 -14.38 -0.66
C LEU A 25 7.93 -13.03 -1.16
N ILE A 26 8.55 -12.26 -0.29
CA ILE A 26 9.11 -10.94 -0.59
C ILE A 26 10.60 -10.98 -0.34
N GLU A 27 11.38 -10.53 -1.31
CA GLU A 27 12.81 -10.39 -1.21
C GLU A 27 13.24 -9.05 -1.80
N ASP A 28 13.98 -8.28 -1.01
CA ASP A 28 14.52 -6.97 -1.38
C ASP A 28 13.43 -6.02 -1.93
N GLY A 29 12.28 -5.99 -1.22
CA GLY A 29 11.14 -5.14 -1.56
C GLY A 29 10.33 -5.58 -2.78
N ARG A 30 10.56 -6.81 -3.29
CA ARG A 30 9.85 -7.34 -4.46
C ARG A 30 9.17 -8.66 -4.14
N ILE A 31 7.95 -8.86 -4.65
CA ILE A 31 7.29 -10.15 -4.63
C ILE A 31 8.07 -11.11 -5.55
N ARG A 32 8.55 -12.21 -4.98
CA ARG A 32 9.29 -13.25 -5.70
C ARG A 32 8.42 -14.43 -6.10
N ALA A 33 7.49 -14.80 -5.24
CA ALA A 33 6.57 -15.89 -5.50
C ALA A 33 5.26 -15.72 -4.73
N ILE A 34 4.23 -16.31 -5.27
CA ILE A 34 2.93 -16.53 -4.61
C ILE A 34 2.63 -18.01 -4.76
N LEU A 35 2.42 -18.71 -3.65
CA LEU A 35 2.21 -20.16 -3.62
C LEU A 35 1.26 -20.54 -2.48
N PRO A 36 0.72 -21.77 -2.45
CA PRO A 36 -0.01 -22.27 -1.30
C PRO A 36 0.84 -22.23 -0.02
N SER A 37 0.26 -21.87 1.13
CA SER A 37 1.03 -21.74 2.38
C SER A 37 1.71 -23.04 2.79
N GLY A 38 1.11 -24.18 2.51
CA GLY A 38 1.69 -25.50 2.77
C GLY A 38 2.90 -25.86 1.89
N GLU A 39 3.16 -25.10 0.82
CA GLU A 39 4.31 -25.29 -0.07
C GLU A 39 5.50 -24.39 0.29
N VAL A 40 5.33 -23.54 1.29
CA VAL A 40 6.44 -22.75 1.84
C VAL A 40 7.39 -23.71 2.55
N GLY A 41 8.49 -24.06 1.90
CA GLY A 41 9.55 -24.85 2.50
C GLY A 41 10.23 -24.13 3.66
N SER A 42 11.35 -24.67 4.13
CA SER A 42 12.18 -23.97 5.13
C SER A 42 12.55 -22.60 4.59
N ALA A 43 11.99 -21.56 5.20
CA ALA A 43 12.19 -20.18 4.75
C ALA A 43 13.59 -19.62 5.12
N GLY A 44 14.46 -20.46 5.74
CA GLY A 44 15.81 -20.05 6.17
C GLY A 44 15.72 -18.82 7.09
N ASP A 45 16.47 -17.78 6.75
CA ASP A 45 16.54 -16.54 7.54
C ASP A 45 15.38 -15.55 7.24
N ALA A 46 14.32 -15.99 6.57
CA ALA A 46 13.19 -15.11 6.25
C ALA A 46 12.35 -14.81 7.50
N GLN A 47 11.92 -13.56 7.64
CA GLN A 47 10.90 -13.19 8.61
C GLN A 47 9.56 -13.81 8.21
N MET A 48 8.98 -14.64 9.06
CA MET A 48 7.66 -15.22 8.86
C MET A 48 6.58 -14.36 9.54
N ILE A 49 5.55 -14.02 8.79
CA ILE A 49 4.37 -13.29 9.29
C ILE A 49 3.14 -14.13 8.95
N ASP A 50 2.50 -14.69 9.98
CA ASP A 50 1.27 -15.44 9.83
C ASP A 50 0.07 -14.49 9.83
N LEU A 51 -0.67 -14.45 8.73
CA LEU A 51 -1.85 -13.61 8.56
C LEU A 51 -3.14 -14.24 9.09
N LYS A 52 -3.07 -15.49 9.56
CA LYS A 52 -4.18 -16.20 10.25
C LYS A 52 -5.49 -16.19 9.47
N GLY A 53 -5.44 -16.33 8.15
CA GLY A 53 -6.61 -16.27 7.28
C GLY A 53 -7.10 -14.85 6.98
N GLY A 54 -6.35 -13.83 7.36
CA GLY A 54 -6.64 -12.45 6.98
C GLY A 54 -6.56 -12.22 5.47
N PHE A 55 -7.21 -11.17 4.99
CA PHE A 55 -7.14 -10.81 3.57
C PHE A 55 -5.87 -10.02 3.27
N LEU A 56 -5.20 -10.40 2.19
CA LEU A 56 -4.05 -9.69 1.64
C LEU A 56 -4.38 -9.22 0.23
N MET A 57 -4.16 -7.95 -0.03
CA MET A 57 -4.40 -7.33 -1.35
C MET A 57 -3.33 -6.27 -1.64
N PRO A 58 -3.14 -5.88 -2.91
CA PRO A 58 -2.32 -4.72 -3.24
C PRO A 58 -2.81 -3.48 -2.53
N GLY A 59 -1.89 -2.59 -2.17
CA GLY A 59 -2.25 -1.29 -1.60
C GLY A 59 -3.13 -0.48 -2.55
N LEU A 60 -4.06 0.29 -1.99
CA LEU A 60 -5.05 1.05 -2.75
C LEU A 60 -4.40 2.28 -3.42
N TRP A 61 -4.92 2.63 -4.59
CA TRP A 61 -4.59 3.88 -5.28
C TRP A 61 -5.82 4.78 -5.32
N ASP A 62 -5.71 5.98 -4.75
CA ASP A 62 -6.71 7.01 -4.97
C ASP A 62 -6.33 7.80 -6.24
N VAL A 63 -7.11 7.61 -7.29
CA VAL A 63 -6.80 8.16 -8.61
C VAL A 63 -7.43 9.52 -8.88
N HIS A 64 -8.12 10.10 -7.90
CA HIS A 64 -8.81 11.38 -8.04
C HIS A 64 -8.79 12.19 -6.75
N ILE A 65 -7.68 12.86 -6.46
CA ILE A 65 -7.58 13.76 -5.32
C ILE A 65 -7.32 15.21 -5.76
N HIS A 66 -7.72 16.14 -4.90
CA HIS A 66 -7.44 17.56 -4.99
C HIS A 66 -6.81 18.02 -3.66
N PRO A 67 -5.52 17.92 -3.49
CA PRO A 67 -4.86 18.14 -2.19
C PRO A 67 -4.95 19.58 -1.68
N ASP A 68 -5.17 20.52 -2.58
CA ASP A 68 -5.23 21.96 -2.32
C ASP A 68 -6.67 22.54 -2.35
N TYR A 69 -7.70 21.69 -2.41
CA TYR A 69 -9.10 22.12 -2.51
C TYR A 69 -9.67 22.71 -1.20
N LEU A 70 -8.91 22.70 -0.14
CA LEU A 70 -9.34 23.21 1.16
C LEU A 70 -8.76 24.60 1.36
N SER A 71 -9.42 25.65 0.79
CA SER A 71 -9.21 27.10 1.09
C SER A 71 -7.95 27.45 1.92
N LEU A 72 -6.78 27.04 1.45
CA LEU A 72 -5.51 27.32 2.12
C LEU A 72 -4.86 28.59 1.57
N ASP A 73 -5.59 29.37 0.77
CA ASP A 73 -5.07 30.52 0.03
C ASP A 73 -4.51 31.64 0.95
N GLU A 74 -4.99 31.69 2.19
CA GLU A 74 -4.49 32.63 3.20
C GLU A 74 -3.27 32.11 3.97
N MET A 75 -2.93 30.83 3.78
CA MET A 75 -1.80 30.20 4.49
C MET A 75 -0.52 30.33 3.69
N PRO A 76 0.64 30.63 4.31
CA PRO A 76 1.93 30.60 3.64
C PRO A 76 2.19 29.28 2.91
N LEU A 77 2.80 29.31 1.73
CA LEU A 77 3.02 28.13 0.90
C LEU A 77 3.76 26.99 1.64
N ALA A 78 4.75 27.35 2.47
CA ALA A 78 5.50 26.37 3.26
C ALA A 78 4.59 25.58 4.24
N ASP A 79 3.64 26.27 4.86
CA ASP A 79 2.69 25.66 5.80
C ASP A 79 1.68 24.79 5.07
N GLN A 80 1.25 25.23 3.87
CA GLN A 80 0.37 24.41 3.01
C GLN A 80 1.05 23.10 2.61
N VAL A 81 2.32 23.15 2.18
CA VAL A 81 3.10 21.96 1.82
C VAL A 81 3.27 21.03 3.02
N THR A 82 3.54 21.58 4.20
CA THR A 82 3.67 20.81 5.43
C THR A 82 2.36 20.12 5.80
N LEU A 83 1.25 20.86 5.79
CA LEU A 83 -0.08 20.30 6.09
C LEU A 83 -0.48 19.22 5.09
N PHE A 84 -0.22 19.43 3.79
CA PHE A 84 -0.46 18.43 2.76
C PHE A 84 0.37 17.18 2.99
N GLY A 85 1.66 17.33 3.31
CA GLY A 85 2.55 16.20 3.61
C GLY A 85 2.04 15.37 4.80
N HIS A 86 1.57 16.00 5.86
CA HIS A 86 0.98 15.30 7.01
C HIS A 86 -0.30 14.53 6.64
N ARG A 87 -1.19 15.13 5.87
CA ARG A 87 -2.43 14.47 5.41
C ARG A 87 -2.14 13.28 4.48
N LEU A 88 -1.16 13.45 3.59
CA LEU A 88 -0.72 12.39 2.71
C LEU A 88 -0.10 11.22 3.51
N ALA A 89 0.75 11.52 4.48
CA ALA A 89 1.33 10.51 5.36
C ALA A 89 0.25 9.73 6.12
N ALA A 90 -0.74 10.42 6.69
CA ALA A 90 -1.86 9.78 7.38
C ALA A 90 -2.67 8.88 6.43
N ALA A 91 -3.00 9.35 5.22
CA ALA A 91 -3.69 8.53 4.22
C ALA A 91 -2.91 7.26 3.88
N LEU A 92 -1.60 7.35 3.70
CA LEU A 92 -0.73 6.20 3.39
C LEU A 92 -0.61 5.22 4.56
N THR A 93 -0.60 5.70 5.80
CA THR A 93 -0.36 4.85 6.98
C THR A 93 -1.64 4.31 7.61
N GLU A 94 -2.76 5.00 7.50
CA GLU A 94 -3.99 4.69 8.23
C GLU A 94 -5.10 4.11 7.34
N SER A 95 -5.05 4.37 6.02
CA SER A 95 -6.12 3.99 5.09
C SER A 95 -5.75 2.90 4.10
N GLY A 96 -4.49 2.40 4.12
CA GLY A 96 -4.00 1.41 3.15
C GLY A 96 -3.85 1.97 1.73
N ILE A 97 -3.90 3.30 1.56
CA ILE A 97 -3.63 3.96 0.29
C ILE A 97 -2.10 4.06 0.13
N VAL A 98 -1.56 3.52 -0.96
CA VAL A 98 -0.12 3.49 -1.24
C VAL A 98 0.28 4.40 -2.40
N GLY A 99 -0.70 4.98 -3.09
CA GLY A 99 -0.45 5.90 -4.19
C GLY A 99 -1.63 6.81 -4.45
N LEU A 100 -1.32 7.97 -4.99
CA LEU A 100 -2.30 9.01 -5.24
C LEU A 100 -2.11 9.57 -6.66
N ARG A 101 -3.19 9.96 -7.30
CA ARG A 101 -3.16 10.75 -8.53
C ARG A 101 -3.94 12.05 -8.31
N CYS A 102 -3.24 13.19 -8.38
CA CYS A 102 -3.89 14.48 -8.37
C CYS A 102 -4.66 14.70 -9.67
N ALA A 103 -5.94 15.00 -9.56
CA ALA A 103 -6.82 15.30 -10.70
C ALA A 103 -6.82 16.78 -11.08
N GLY A 104 -6.11 17.61 -10.34
CA GLY A 104 -5.90 19.02 -10.58
C GLY A 104 -5.49 19.72 -9.28
N ALA A 105 -4.53 20.62 -9.38
CA ALA A 105 -4.07 21.43 -8.25
C ALA A 105 -3.87 22.87 -8.68
N HIS A 106 -4.24 23.82 -7.81
CA HIS A 106 -3.89 25.20 -8.00
C HIS A 106 -2.37 25.37 -7.78
N HIS A 107 -1.73 26.18 -8.60
CA HIS A 107 -0.32 26.53 -8.48
C HIS A 107 0.70 25.39 -8.61
N PHE A 108 0.32 24.23 -9.19
CA PHE A 108 1.24 23.10 -9.45
C PHE A 108 2.05 22.63 -8.22
N ARG A 109 1.46 22.66 -7.05
CA ARG A 109 2.10 22.34 -5.76
C ARG A 109 2.51 20.87 -5.61
N ASN A 110 2.17 20.02 -6.56
CA ASN A 110 2.47 18.57 -6.55
C ASN A 110 3.65 18.20 -7.46
N ARG A 111 4.45 19.13 -7.88
CA ARG A 111 5.64 18.86 -8.70
C ARG A 111 6.87 18.68 -7.85
#